data_f63c1d257216836104fc6ceca5db9a95
#
_entry.id   f63c1d257216836104fc6ceca5db9a95
#
_cell.length_a   1.000
_cell.length_b   1.000
_cell.length_c   1.000
_cell.angle_alpha   90.00
_cell.angle_beta   90.00
_cell.angle_gamma   90.00
#
_symmetry.space_group_name_H-M   'P 1'
#
loop_
_entity.id
_entity.type
_entity.pdbx_description
1 polymer ?
#
loop_
_entity_poly.entity_id
_entity_poly.type
_entity_poly.pdbx_seq_one_letter_code
_entity_poly.pdbx_strand_id
1 'polypeptide(L)'
;MSNNTKYIFLSPHLDDAIFSCGDYISKLTSEGEIVLVITIFSGYPLSQQLQPSAKQFHKLCNLGKYPIEERKKEDRLACERLQCDFRHLSYYECLYRKDRNGNFLYRHIYSELKNEDTLKNDIIKELLMHLDDKCIVYCPLSLGDHVAHVFVNSIGRALEFMRYKVIYYEDFPYVSDSSMVSYMGKTKELKMYQEELDEKNYIDRISSILCYKSQILIIWKSVEKLLNNIKELYLRNGAAYSIRFWIKK
;
A
#
# COMPACT_ATOMS: atom_id res chain seq x y z
N MET A 1 17.97 -22.76 13.26
CA MET A 1 16.80 -21.94 12.94
C MET A 1 17.34 -20.61 12.45
N SER A 2 17.08 -20.21 11.22
CA SER A 2 17.55 -18.93 10.69
C SER A 2 16.99 -17.79 11.53
N ASN A 3 17.87 -16.92 12.01
CA ASN A 3 17.52 -15.77 12.85
C ASN A 3 17.02 -14.58 12.01
N ASN A 4 16.46 -14.83 10.81
CA ASN A 4 16.09 -13.78 9.86
C ASN A 4 14.89 -13.01 10.38
N THR A 5 15.01 -11.69 10.33
CA THR A 5 13.90 -10.77 10.60
C THR A 5 12.88 -10.89 9.48
N LYS A 6 11.59 -10.88 9.84
CA LYS A 6 10.51 -10.88 8.86
C LYS A 6 9.99 -9.46 8.65
N TYR A 7 10.00 -9.01 7.42
CA TYR A 7 9.55 -7.69 7.01
C TYR A 7 8.16 -7.80 6.37
N ILE A 8 7.17 -7.15 6.96
CA ILE A 8 5.77 -7.24 6.52
C ILE A 8 5.31 -5.87 6.02
N PHE A 9 4.93 -5.79 4.75
CA PHE A 9 4.41 -4.58 4.14
C PHE A 9 2.89 -4.67 4.02
N LEU A 10 2.17 -3.83 4.76
CA LEU A 10 0.72 -3.71 4.65
C LEU A 10 0.38 -2.80 3.46
N SER A 11 -0.25 -3.37 2.46
CA SER A 11 -0.71 -2.66 1.26
C SER A 11 -2.21 -2.44 1.36
N PRO A 12 -2.72 -1.20 1.33
CA PRO A 12 -4.15 -0.95 1.24
C PRO A 12 -4.78 -1.67 0.05
N HIS A 13 -4.24 -1.48 -1.15
CA HIS A 13 -4.69 -2.09 -2.40
C HIS A 13 -3.60 -2.94 -3.06
N LEU A 14 -3.97 -3.57 -4.18
CA LEU A 14 -3.11 -4.38 -5.04
C LEU A 14 -2.21 -3.46 -5.89
N ASP A 15 -1.14 -2.90 -5.29
CA ASP A 15 -0.13 -2.03 -5.91
C ASP A 15 0.61 -1.14 -4.89
N ASP A 16 -0.04 -0.63 -3.84
CA ASP A 16 0.46 0.46 -2.99
C ASP A 16 1.84 0.18 -2.37
N ALA A 17 2.05 -1.01 -1.79
CA ALA A 17 3.32 -1.36 -1.17
C ALA A 17 4.45 -1.45 -2.21
N ILE A 18 4.15 -2.01 -3.40
CA ILE A 18 5.13 -2.14 -4.49
C ILE A 18 5.43 -0.77 -5.10
N PHE A 19 4.40 0.06 -5.31
CA PHE A 19 4.59 1.41 -5.81
C PHE A 19 5.46 2.24 -4.88
N SER A 20 5.21 2.14 -3.57
CA SER A 20 5.88 2.95 -2.56
C SER A 20 7.25 2.42 -2.16
N CYS A 21 7.43 1.08 -2.05
CA CYS A 21 8.57 0.44 -1.41
C CYS A 21 9.24 -0.65 -2.25
N GLY A 22 8.91 -0.80 -3.55
CA GLY A 22 9.43 -1.88 -4.39
C GLY A 22 10.95 -1.93 -4.47
N ASP A 23 11.63 -0.80 -4.42
CA ASP A 23 13.07 -0.66 -4.33
C ASP A 23 13.66 -1.21 -3.01
N TYR A 24 13.04 -0.86 -1.89
CA TYR A 24 13.47 -1.34 -0.58
C TYR A 24 13.14 -2.83 -0.38
N ILE A 25 12.01 -3.30 -0.91
CA ILE A 25 11.68 -4.74 -0.95
C ILE A 25 12.75 -5.50 -1.74
N SER A 26 13.18 -4.98 -2.91
CA SER A 26 14.29 -5.56 -3.70
C SER A 26 15.58 -5.63 -2.90
N LYS A 27 15.95 -4.57 -2.15
CA LYS A 27 17.10 -4.56 -1.27
C LYS A 27 17.01 -5.69 -0.24
N LEU A 28 15.92 -5.74 0.52
CA LEU A 28 15.73 -6.74 1.58
C LEU A 28 15.79 -8.18 1.05
N THR A 29 15.11 -8.47 -0.06
CA THR A 29 15.14 -9.82 -0.64
C THR A 29 16.52 -10.19 -1.19
N SER A 30 17.24 -9.23 -1.76
CA SER A 30 18.63 -9.45 -2.21
C SER A 30 19.61 -9.70 -1.07
N GLU A 31 19.34 -9.17 0.13
CA GLU A 31 20.07 -9.42 1.36
C GLU A 31 19.67 -10.74 2.05
N GLY A 32 18.70 -11.47 1.49
CA GLY A 32 18.22 -12.76 1.99
C GLY A 32 17.20 -12.65 3.13
N GLU A 33 16.63 -11.47 3.35
CA GLU A 33 15.59 -11.24 4.34
C GLU A 33 14.23 -11.79 3.89
N ILE A 34 13.38 -12.16 4.85
CA ILE A 34 12.03 -12.66 4.57
C ILE A 34 11.08 -11.49 4.44
N VAL A 35 10.52 -11.28 3.25
CA VAL A 35 9.58 -10.20 2.96
C VAL A 35 8.21 -10.75 2.60
N LEU A 36 7.17 -10.23 3.25
CA LEU A 36 5.77 -10.56 2.99
C LEU A 36 4.96 -9.29 2.73
N VAL A 37 4.35 -9.19 1.56
CA VAL A 37 3.37 -8.14 1.24
C VAL A 37 1.97 -8.65 1.56
N ILE A 38 1.21 -7.93 2.40
CA ILE A 38 -0.17 -8.27 2.73
C ILE A 38 -1.10 -7.17 2.20
N THR A 39 -1.83 -7.48 1.14
CA THR A 39 -2.85 -6.58 0.59
C THR A 39 -4.17 -6.76 1.33
N ILE A 40 -4.69 -5.68 1.93
CA ILE A 40 -5.86 -5.71 2.80
C ILE A 40 -7.17 -5.74 1.98
N PHE A 41 -7.37 -4.77 1.08
CA PHE A 41 -8.62 -4.59 0.36
C PHE A 41 -8.55 -5.17 -1.06
N SER A 42 -8.54 -6.50 -1.14
CA SER A 42 -8.52 -7.24 -2.39
C SER A 42 -9.76 -8.15 -2.59
N GLY A 43 -10.81 -7.95 -1.78
CA GLY A 43 -12.09 -8.62 -1.94
C GLY A 43 -12.98 -7.95 -3.00
N TYR A 44 -13.85 -8.75 -3.63
CA TYR A 44 -14.82 -8.29 -4.61
C TYR A 44 -16.22 -8.83 -4.32
N PRO A 45 -17.23 -7.96 -4.23
CA PRO A 45 -18.61 -8.38 -3.95
C PRO A 45 -19.27 -8.96 -5.21
N LEU A 46 -19.24 -10.28 -5.38
CA LEU A 46 -19.72 -10.98 -6.58
C LEU A 46 -21.20 -10.77 -6.91
N SER A 47 -22.05 -10.54 -5.90
CA SER A 47 -23.51 -10.49 -6.06
C SER A 47 -24.13 -9.14 -5.73
N GLN A 48 -23.33 -8.11 -5.45
CA GLN A 48 -23.85 -6.83 -4.98
C GLN A 48 -24.02 -5.82 -6.11
N GLN A 49 -25.07 -5.02 -5.98
CA GLN A 49 -25.21 -3.81 -6.78
C GLN A 49 -24.07 -2.85 -6.40
N LEU A 50 -23.24 -2.50 -7.38
CA LEU A 50 -22.15 -1.54 -7.22
C LEU A 50 -22.69 -0.11 -7.32
N GLN A 51 -22.16 0.78 -6.48
CA GLN A 51 -22.44 2.22 -6.61
C GLN A 51 -21.81 2.81 -7.89
N PRO A 52 -22.30 3.97 -8.36
CA PRO A 52 -21.83 4.58 -9.61
C PRO A 52 -20.32 4.83 -9.66
N SER A 53 -19.71 5.29 -8.57
CA SER A 53 -18.27 5.53 -8.47
C SER A 53 -17.43 4.26 -8.64
N ALA A 54 -17.87 3.13 -8.06
CA ALA A 54 -17.21 1.85 -8.24
C ALA A 54 -17.31 1.35 -9.69
N LYS A 55 -18.50 1.48 -10.32
CA LYS A 55 -18.71 1.13 -11.73
C LYS A 55 -17.82 1.97 -12.66
N GLN A 56 -17.71 3.27 -12.38
CA GLN A 56 -16.86 4.18 -13.14
C GLN A 56 -15.39 3.77 -13.02
N PHE A 57 -14.93 3.45 -11.82
CA PHE A 57 -13.56 2.98 -11.59
C PHE A 57 -13.27 1.70 -12.38
N HIS A 58 -14.16 0.69 -12.31
CA HIS A 58 -14.00 -0.55 -13.09
C HIS A 58 -13.91 -0.29 -14.59
N LYS A 59 -14.74 0.63 -15.10
CA LYS A 59 -14.70 1.02 -16.53
C LYS A 59 -13.38 1.68 -16.90
N LEU A 60 -12.84 2.55 -16.04
CA LEU A 60 -11.54 3.20 -16.26
C LEU A 60 -10.39 2.18 -16.27
N CYS A 61 -10.44 1.19 -15.39
CA CYS A 61 -9.43 0.12 -15.33
C CYS A 61 -9.45 -0.82 -16.54
N ASN A 62 -10.53 -0.85 -17.31
CA ASN A 62 -10.72 -1.73 -18.47
C ASN A 62 -10.41 -3.22 -18.19
N LEU A 63 -10.74 -3.70 -17.00
CA LEU A 63 -10.38 -5.04 -16.49
C LEU A 63 -11.44 -6.12 -16.73
N GLY A 64 -12.42 -5.85 -17.61
CA GLY A 64 -13.45 -6.82 -17.97
C GLY A 64 -14.38 -7.21 -16.81
N LYS A 65 -14.80 -8.49 -16.77
CA LYS A 65 -15.81 -9.00 -15.84
C LYS A 65 -15.29 -9.20 -14.41
N TYR A 66 -14.01 -9.49 -14.25
CA TYR A 66 -13.40 -9.84 -12.96
C TYR A 66 -12.22 -8.91 -12.62
N PRO A 67 -12.47 -7.62 -12.39
CA PRO A 67 -11.40 -6.62 -12.29
C PRO A 67 -10.41 -6.89 -11.15
N ILE A 68 -10.88 -7.41 -10.02
CA ILE A 68 -10.00 -7.69 -8.87
C ILE A 68 -9.11 -8.90 -9.13
N GLU A 69 -9.63 -9.93 -9.81
CA GLU A 69 -8.81 -11.11 -10.13
C GLU A 69 -7.68 -10.77 -11.13
N GLU A 70 -7.94 -9.89 -12.09
CA GLU A 70 -6.88 -9.41 -12.98
C GLU A 70 -5.83 -8.59 -12.23
N ARG A 71 -6.24 -7.69 -11.33
CA ARG A 71 -5.32 -6.94 -10.46
C ARG A 71 -4.51 -7.85 -9.53
N LYS A 72 -5.11 -8.92 -8.99
CA LYS A 72 -4.38 -9.92 -8.19
C LYS A 72 -3.28 -10.62 -8.99
N LYS A 73 -3.51 -10.87 -10.29
CA LYS A 73 -2.48 -11.42 -11.18
C LYS A 73 -1.33 -10.44 -11.37
N GLU A 74 -1.63 -9.15 -11.59
CA GLU A 74 -0.64 -8.10 -11.72
C GLU A 74 0.22 -7.99 -10.45
N ASP A 75 -0.41 -7.96 -9.26
CA ASP A 75 0.25 -7.87 -7.96
C ASP A 75 1.14 -9.09 -7.68
N ARG A 76 0.63 -10.30 -7.96
CA ARG A 76 1.44 -11.53 -7.86
C ARG A 76 2.69 -11.46 -8.71
N LEU A 77 2.56 -11.07 -9.99
CA LEU A 77 3.70 -10.94 -10.89
C LEU A 77 4.73 -9.91 -10.41
N ALA A 78 4.26 -8.82 -9.80
CA ALA A 78 5.12 -7.80 -9.22
C ALA A 78 5.89 -8.33 -8.00
N CYS A 79 5.22 -9.06 -7.10
CA CYS A 79 5.85 -9.71 -5.95
C CYS A 79 6.85 -10.80 -6.38
N GLU A 80 6.52 -11.62 -7.38
CA GLU A 80 7.42 -12.62 -7.96
C GLU A 80 8.71 -11.98 -8.51
N ARG A 81 8.61 -10.82 -9.17
CA ARG A 81 9.79 -10.07 -9.67
C ARG A 81 10.70 -9.59 -8.53
N LEU A 82 10.12 -9.20 -7.42
CA LEU A 82 10.84 -8.76 -6.23
C LEU A 82 11.25 -9.92 -5.32
N GLN A 83 10.92 -11.16 -5.68
CA GLN A 83 11.21 -12.37 -4.90
C GLN A 83 10.68 -12.30 -3.46
N CYS A 84 9.53 -11.65 -3.26
CA CYS A 84 8.85 -11.56 -1.98
C CYS A 84 7.57 -12.39 -1.96
N ASP A 85 7.20 -12.85 -0.76
CA ASP A 85 5.92 -13.50 -0.52
C ASP A 85 4.78 -12.50 -0.55
N PHE A 86 3.56 -12.97 -0.84
CA PHE A 86 2.37 -12.14 -0.82
C PHE A 86 1.15 -12.83 -0.21
N ARG A 87 0.21 -12.03 0.30
CA ARG A 87 -1.12 -12.45 0.76
C ARG A 87 -2.16 -11.43 0.34
N HIS A 88 -3.25 -11.91 -0.24
CA HIS A 88 -4.42 -11.09 -0.59
C HIS A 88 -5.54 -11.41 0.39
N LEU A 89 -5.85 -10.48 1.31
CA LEU A 89 -6.99 -10.61 2.21
C LEU A 89 -8.27 -10.26 1.44
N SER A 90 -9.41 -10.83 1.84
CA SER A 90 -10.65 -10.70 1.08
C SER A 90 -11.56 -9.57 1.57
N TYR A 91 -11.02 -8.56 2.23
CA TYR A 91 -11.81 -7.41 2.69
C TYR A 91 -12.15 -6.48 1.53
N TYR A 92 -13.30 -5.84 1.63
CA TYR A 92 -13.83 -5.00 0.57
C TYR A 92 -13.25 -3.59 0.61
N GLU A 93 -12.92 -3.06 -0.58
CA GLU A 93 -12.59 -1.66 -0.79
C GLU A 93 -13.73 -0.74 -0.28
N CYS A 94 -13.39 0.50 0.16
CA CYS A 94 -14.35 1.44 0.75
C CYS A 94 -15.60 1.64 -0.12
N LEU A 95 -15.44 1.70 -1.45
CA LEU A 95 -16.55 1.87 -2.39
C LEU A 95 -17.52 0.69 -2.45
N TYR A 96 -17.19 -0.46 -1.87
CA TYR A 96 -18.10 -1.63 -1.79
C TYR A 96 -18.73 -1.81 -0.42
N ARG A 97 -18.22 -1.11 0.61
CA ARG A 97 -18.65 -1.29 1.99
C ARG A 97 -20.00 -0.63 2.25
N LYS A 98 -20.86 -1.35 2.98
CA LYS A 98 -22.21 -0.93 3.32
C LYS A 98 -22.41 -0.94 4.83
N ASP A 99 -23.31 -0.08 5.30
CA ASP A 99 -23.82 -0.12 6.66
C ASP A 99 -24.80 -1.27 6.89
N ARG A 100 -25.30 -1.42 8.12
CA ARG A 100 -26.27 -2.45 8.51
C ARG A 100 -27.62 -2.30 7.79
N ASN A 101 -27.91 -1.12 7.24
CA ASN A 101 -29.14 -0.83 6.49
C ASN A 101 -28.96 -1.06 4.98
N GLY A 102 -27.78 -1.48 4.54
CA GLY A 102 -27.46 -1.71 3.14
C GLY A 102 -27.05 -0.46 2.35
N ASN A 103 -26.89 0.71 3.00
CA ASN A 103 -26.42 1.93 2.36
C ASN A 103 -24.91 1.92 2.23
N PHE A 104 -24.37 2.48 1.13
CA PHE A 104 -22.94 2.62 0.98
C PHE A 104 -22.35 3.58 2.02
N LEU A 105 -21.29 3.14 2.73
CA LEU A 105 -20.61 3.93 3.75
C LEU A 105 -19.88 5.14 3.16
N TYR A 106 -19.30 4.98 1.97
CA TYR A 106 -18.46 5.98 1.33
C TYR A 106 -18.94 6.28 -0.07
N ARG A 107 -19.11 7.56 -0.38
CA ARG A 107 -19.50 8.03 -1.72
C ARG A 107 -18.32 8.13 -2.68
N HIS A 108 -17.13 8.44 -2.14
CA HIS A 108 -15.88 8.55 -2.88
C HIS A 108 -14.70 8.16 -1.99
N ILE A 109 -13.56 7.92 -2.61
CA ILE A 109 -12.34 7.41 -1.95
C ILE A 109 -11.67 8.41 -1.00
N TYR A 110 -11.99 9.69 -1.07
CA TYR A 110 -11.52 10.76 -0.18
C TYR A 110 -12.59 11.20 0.83
N SER A 111 -13.54 10.34 1.14
CA SER A 111 -14.52 10.58 2.21
C SER A 111 -13.83 10.53 3.57
N GLU A 112 -14.41 11.18 4.55
CA GLU A 112 -13.97 11.03 5.94
C GLU A 112 -14.13 9.59 6.42
N LEU A 113 -13.10 9.06 7.09
CA LEU A 113 -13.13 7.70 7.64
C LEU A 113 -14.26 7.55 8.65
N LYS A 114 -15.13 6.56 8.44
CA LYS A 114 -16.22 6.22 9.36
C LYS A 114 -15.71 5.26 10.45
N ASN A 115 -16.51 5.12 11.51
CA ASN A 115 -16.24 4.11 12.52
C ASN A 115 -16.51 2.71 11.94
N GLU A 116 -15.46 1.92 11.80
CA GLU A 116 -15.48 0.54 11.32
C GLU A 116 -14.64 -0.36 12.27
N ASP A 117 -14.76 -0.16 13.59
CA ASP A 117 -13.94 -0.86 14.59
C ASP A 117 -14.07 -2.38 14.49
N THR A 118 -15.23 -2.92 14.15
CA THR A 118 -15.42 -4.37 13.96
C THR A 118 -14.53 -4.86 12.81
N LEU A 119 -14.59 -4.21 11.64
CA LEU A 119 -13.75 -4.54 10.49
C LEU A 119 -12.26 -4.43 10.84
N LYS A 120 -11.87 -3.35 11.52
CA LYS A 120 -10.49 -3.13 11.96
C LYS A 120 -10.00 -4.26 12.86
N ASN A 121 -10.80 -4.66 13.85
CA ASN A 121 -10.44 -5.73 14.76
C ASN A 121 -10.35 -7.09 14.07
N ASP A 122 -11.22 -7.38 13.11
CA ASP A 122 -11.17 -8.62 12.33
C ASP A 122 -9.91 -8.68 11.47
N ILE A 123 -9.53 -7.58 10.81
CA ILE A 123 -8.28 -7.49 10.06
C ILE A 123 -7.07 -7.65 10.97
N ILE A 124 -7.05 -6.99 12.14
CA ILE A 124 -5.94 -7.15 13.10
C ILE A 124 -5.81 -8.61 13.54
N LYS A 125 -6.90 -9.30 13.87
CA LYS A 125 -6.86 -10.73 14.25
C LYS A 125 -6.25 -11.59 13.13
N GLU A 126 -6.61 -11.34 11.87
CA GLU A 126 -6.03 -12.06 10.74
C GLU A 126 -4.55 -11.75 10.55
N LEU A 127 -4.15 -10.48 10.69
CA LEU A 127 -2.75 -10.06 10.62
C LEU A 127 -1.89 -10.72 11.70
N LEU A 128 -2.40 -10.84 12.93
CA LEU A 128 -1.69 -11.46 14.05
C LEU A 128 -1.29 -12.93 13.80
N MET A 129 -1.95 -13.62 12.86
CA MET A 129 -1.53 -14.97 12.43
C MET A 129 -0.23 -14.96 11.61
N HIS A 130 0.20 -13.81 11.14
CA HIS A 130 1.41 -13.61 10.33
C HIS A 130 2.52 -12.87 11.07
N LEU A 131 2.24 -12.32 12.26
CA LEU A 131 3.16 -11.52 13.06
C LEU A 131 3.76 -12.37 14.20
N ASP A 132 5.02 -12.12 14.49
CA ASP A 132 5.73 -12.56 15.68
C ASP A 132 6.52 -11.39 16.29
N ASP A 133 7.19 -11.62 17.41
CA ASP A 133 7.92 -10.57 18.16
C ASP A 133 9.12 -9.97 17.39
N LYS A 134 9.57 -10.62 16.31
CA LYS A 134 10.71 -10.19 15.50
C LYS A 134 10.30 -9.49 14.21
N CYS A 135 9.01 -9.45 13.91
CA CYS A 135 8.51 -8.81 12.71
C CYS A 135 8.68 -7.29 12.76
N ILE A 136 9.00 -6.72 11.60
CA ILE A 136 8.93 -5.27 11.35
C ILE A 136 7.78 -5.04 10.36
N VAL A 137 6.80 -4.24 10.76
CA VAL A 137 5.59 -3.98 9.97
C VAL A 137 5.69 -2.61 9.31
N TYR A 138 5.60 -2.57 7.99
CA TYR A 138 5.55 -1.34 7.21
C TYR A 138 4.11 -1.01 6.86
N CYS A 139 3.68 0.20 7.19
CA CYS A 139 2.32 0.70 6.97
C CYS A 139 2.34 1.99 6.14
N PRO A 140 1.26 2.31 5.39
CA PRO A 140 1.17 3.60 4.71
C PRO A 140 1.13 4.76 5.71
N LEU A 141 1.81 5.85 5.40
CA LEU A 141 1.69 7.12 6.13
C LEU A 141 0.33 7.78 5.91
N SER A 142 -0.43 7.30 4.93
CA SER A 142 -1.73 7.79 4.47
C SER A 142 -1.69 9.18 3.82
N LEU A 143 -0.65 9.49 3.08
CA LEU A 143 -0.60 10.69 2.25
C LEU A 143 -1.71 10.64 1.18
N GLY A 144 -2.30 11.80 0.83
CA GLY A 144 -3.41 11.90 -0.12
C GLY A 144 -4.78 11.57 0.46
N ASP A 145 -4.88 11.18 1.75
CA ASP A 145 -6.13 11.00 2.51
C ASP A 145 -7.15 10.02 1.88
N HIS A 146 -6.68 9.04 1.10
CA HIS A 146 -7.53 7.95 0.61
C HIS A 146 -8.03 7.12 1.81
N VAL A 147 -9.36 6.90 1.90
CA VAL A 147 -10.01 6.18 3.03
C VAL A 147 -9.31 4.88 3.39
N ALA A 148 -8.96 4.05 2.39
CA ALA A 148 -8.29 2.78 2.63
C ALA A 148 -6.89 2.96 3.25
N HIS A 149 -6.12 3.96 2.82
CA HIS A 149 -4.80 4.26 3.37
C HIS A 149 -4.91 4.78 4.81
N VAL A 150 -5.85 5.69 5.07
CA VAL A 150 -6.14 6.18 6.44
C VAL A 150 -6.56 5.03 7.35
N PHE A 151 -7.37 4.10 6.84
CA PHE A 151 -7.81 2.92 7.58
C PHE A 151 -6.62 2.01 7.92
N VAL A 152 -5.77 1.65 6.95
CA VAL A 152 -4.59 0.80 7.17
C VAL A 152 -3.56 1.50 8.06
N ASN A 153 -3.36 2.81 7.94
CA ASN A 153 -2.56 3.59 8.90
C ASN A 153 -3.09 3.42 10.33
N SER A 154 -4.42 3.46 10.52
CA SER A 154 -5.03 3.25 11.83
C SER A 154 -4.81 1.83 12.40
N ILE A 155 -4.65 0.81 11.54
CA ILE A 155 -4.22 -0.54 11.92
C ILE A 155 -2.77 -0.49 12.41
N GLY A 156 -1.87 0.18 11.67
CA GLY A 156 -0.48 0.37 12.09
C GLY A 156 -0.37 0.99 13.48
N ARG A 157 -1.16 2.05 13.76
CA ARG A 157 -1.23 2.66 15.10
C ARG A 157 -1.71 1.67 16.19
N ALA A 158 -2.65 0.80 15.87
CA ALA A 158 -3.11 -0.23 16.81
C ALA A 158 -2.01 -1.28 17.07
N LEU A 159 -1.28 -1.71 16.05
CA LEU A 159 -0.15 -2.62 16.19
C LEU A 159 1.00 -2.01 17.02
N GLU A 160 1.29 -0.69 16.85
CA GLU A 160 2.22 0.02 17.75
C GLU A 160 1.77 -0.03 19.20
N PHE A 161 0.49 0.19 19.46
CA PHE A 161 -0.07 0.08 20.82
C PHE A 161 0.10 -1.33 21.38
N MET A 162 0.04 -2.35 20.53
CA MET A 162 0.30 -3.76 20.86
C MET A 162 1.80 -4.10 20.94
N ARG A 163 2.70 -3.09 20.85
CA ARG A 163 4.16 -3.22 20.96
C ARG A 163 4.87 -3.85 19.77
N TYR A 164 4.22 -3.98 18.63
CA TYR A 164 4.92 -4.32 17.39
C TYR A 164 5.78 -3.15 16.89
N LYS A 165 6.90 -3.45 16.25
CA LYS A 165 7.72 -2.44 15.58
C LYS A 165 7.04 -2.05 14.26
N VAL A 166 6.50 -0.84 14.21
CA VAL A 166 5.82 -0.29 13.03
C VAL A 166 6.62 0.86 12.44
N ILE A 167 6.73 0.87 11.13
CA ILE A 167 7.41 1.86 10.30
C ILE A 167 6.41 2.35 9.25
N TYR A 168 6.37 3.66 9.00
CA TYR A 168 5.45 4.23 8.02
C TYR A 168 6.21 4.63 6.76
N TYR A 169 5.72 4.15 5.59
CA TYR A 169 6.22 4.54 4.28
C TYR A 169 5.41 5.68 3.67
N GLU A 170 6.06 6.50 2.85
CA GLU A 170 5.39 7.56 2.09
C GLU A 170 4.63 6.94 0.91
N ASP A 171 3.34 7.24 0.83
CA ASP A 171 2.42 6.66 -0.16
C ASP A 171 2.70 7.25 -1.56
N PHE A 172 3.31 6.50 -2.45
CA PHE A 172 3.51 6.91 -3.84
C PHE A 172 2.34 6.44 -4.71
N PRO A 173 1.75 7.31 -5.58
CA PRO A 173 2.26 8.64 -5.97
C PRO A 173 1.76 9.81 -5.12
N TYR A 174 0.91 9.60 -4.12
CA TYR A 174 0.28 10.67 -3.33
C TYR A 174 1.27 11.61 -2.65
N VAL A 175 2.47 11.12 -2.33
CA VAL A 175 3.53 11.94 -1.73
C VAL A 175 3.92 13.13 -2.61
N SER A 176 3.82 13.01 -3.93
CA SER A 176 4.14 14.08 -4.88
C SER A 176 3.07 15.18 -4.90
N ASP A 177 1.82 14.82 -4.63
CA ASP A 177 0.65 15.71 -4.69
C ASP A 177 0.22 16.24 -3.31
N SER A 178 0.80 15.70 -2.22
CA SER A 178 0.45 16.09 -0.86
C SER A 178 0.85 17.54 -0.58
N SER A 179 -0.10 18.32 -0.05
CA SER A 179 0.22 19.66 0.43
C SER A 179 1.22 19.59 1.58
N MET A 180 2.07 20.60 1.72
CA MET A 180 3.01 20.70 2.84
C MET A 180 2.30 20.62 4.20
N VAL A 181 1.12 21.19 4.33
CA VAL A 181 0.32 21.16 5.56
C VAL A 181 -0.12 19.73 5.91
N SER A 182 -0.64 18.98 4.93
CA SER A 182 -1.03 17.58 5.14
C SER A 182 0.18 16.73 5.52
N TYR A 183 1.29 16.88 4.80
CA TYR A 183 2.53 16.17 5.07
C TYR A 183 3.04 16.43 6.50
N MET A 184 3.13 17.70 6.91
CA MET A 184 3.55 18.07 8.27
C MET A 184 2.58 17.56 9.33
N GLY A 185 1.28 17.57 9.07
CA GLY A 185 0.27 17.04 9.98
C GLY A 185 0.46 15.53 10.23
N LYS A 186 0.73 14.77 9.19
CA LYS A 186 0.96 13.31 9.29
C LYS A 186 2.28 12.94 9.98
N THR A 187 3.31 13.79 9.86
CA THR A 187 4.67 13.50 10.33
C THR A 187 5.04 14.13 11.66
N LYS A 188 4.18 15.01 12.22
CA LYS A 188 4.46 15.83 13.42
C LYS A 188 5.03 15.03 14.61
N GLU A 189 4.50 13.83 14.86
CA GLU A 189 4.88 12.97 15.99
C GLU A 189 5.86 11.86 15.59
N LEU A 190 6.34 11.91 14.36
CA LEU A 190 7.21 10.90 13.80
C LEU A 190 8.62 11.46 13.59
N LYS A 191 9.59 10.55 13.58
CA LYS A 191 10.98 10.82 13.19
C LYS A 191 11.23 10.18 11.85
N MET A 192 11.77 10.96 10.92
CA MET A 192 12.19 10.48 9.61
C MET A 192 13.55 9.81 9.71
N TYR A 193 13.71 8.72 8.99
CA TYR A 193 15.01 8.19 8.59
C TYR A 193 14.99 7.81 7.11
N GLN A 194 16.15 7.69 6.53
CA GLN A 194 16.33 7.43 5.11
C GLN A 194 17.21 6.21 4.91
N GLU A 195 16.82 5.35 3.99
CA GLU A 195 17.59 4.20 3.54
C GLU A 195 18.22 4.50 2.18
N GLU A 196 19.49 4.21 2.04
CA GLU A 196 20.18 4.26 0.76
C GLU A 196 19.91 2.98 -0.04
N LEU A 197 19.76 3.17 -1.33
CA LEU A 197 19.45 2.14 -2.31
C LEU A 197 20.46 2.22 -3.45
N ASP A 198 20.51 1.20 -4.29
CA ASP A 198 21.34 1.18 -5.49
C ASP A 198 20.51 1.24 -6.78
N GLU A 199 21.20 1.34 -7.91
CA GLU A 199 20.57 1.37 -9.23
C GLU A 199 19.79 0.09 -9.53
N LYS A 200 20.26 -1.06 -9.02
CA LYS A 200 19.55 -2.33 -9.19
C LYS A 200 18.19 -2.30 -8.49
N ASN A 201 18.12 -1.80 -7.26
CA ASN A 201 16.87 -1.67 -6.51
C ASN A 201 15.88 -0.75 -7.25
N TYR A 202 16.37 0.35 -7.82
CA TYR A 202 15.58 1.25 -8.67
C TYR A 202 15.01 0.55 -9.91
N ILE A 203 15.85 -0.21 -10.63
CA ILE A 203 15.42 -0.97 -11.82
C ILE A 203 14.40 -2.03 -11.44
N ASP A 204 14.60 -2.75 -10.34
CA ASP A 204 13.69 -3.77 -9.85
C ASP A 204 12.32 -3.17 -9.47
N ARG A 205 12.29 -2.00 -8.80
CA ARG A 205 11.05 -1.26 -8.54
C ARG A 205 10.32 -0.92 -9.82
N ILE A 206 10.97 -0.33 -10.81
CA ILE A 206 10.35 0.00 -12.08
C ILE A 206 9.79 -1.26 -12.75
N SER A 207 10.58 -2.32 -12.83
CA SER A 207 10.18 -3.56 -13.48
C SER A 207 8.97 -4.22 -12.80
N SER A 208 8.86 -4.11 -11.47
CA SER A 208 7.71 -4.59 -10.71
C SER A 208 6.47 -3.71 -10.89
N ILE A 209 6.63 -2.38 -10.88
CA ILE A 209 5.53 -1.43 -11.17
C ILE A 209 4.95 -1.67 -12.56
N LEU A 210 5.78 -1.98 -13.55
CA LEU A 210 5.32 -2.24 -14.93
C LEU A 210 4.46 -3.52 -15.07
N CYS A 211 4.34 -4.35 -14.04
CA CYS A 211 3.37 -5.44 -13.99
C CYS A 211 1.93 -4.94 -13.87
N TYR A 212 1.70 -3.77 -13.27
CA TYR A 212 0.36 -3.20 -13.01
C TYR A 212 -0.16 -2.38 -14.21
N LYS A 213 -0.28 -3.02 -15.37
CA LYS A 213 -0.71 -2.38 -16.62
C LYS A 213 -2.04 -1.66 -16.49
N SER A 214 -2.97 -2.24 -15.71
CA SER A 214 -4.29 -1.66 -15.49
C SER A 214 -4.24 -0.33 -14.72
N GLN A 215 -3.23 -0.12 -13.86
CA GLN A 215 -3.13 1.04 -12.99
C GLN A 215 -2.28 2.16 -13.61
N ILE A 216 -1.22 1.81 -14.32
CA ILE A 216 -0.30 2.80 -14.93
C ILE A 216 -1.06 3.78 -15.83
N LEU A 217 -1.95 3.29 -16.69
CA LEU A 217 -2.71 4.15 -17.61
C LEU A 217 -3.72 5.05 -16.88
N ILE A 218 -4.25 4.61 -15.74
CA ILE A 218 -5.20 5.40 -14.95
C ILE A 218 -4.48 6.49 -14.19
N ILE A 219 -3.40 6.13 -13.49
CA ILE A 219 -2.69 7.03 -12.57
C ILE A 219 -1.80 8.02 -13.35
N TRP A 220 -0.97 7.52 -14.27
CA TRP A 220 0.06 8.34 -14.93
C TRP A 220 -0.22 8.65 -16.39
N LYS A 221 -1.21 7.99 -17.02
CA LYS A 221 -1.52 8.12 -18.46
C LYS A 221 -0.42 7.57 -19.39
N SER A 222 0.82 7.47 -18.95
CA SER A 222 1.93 6.90 -19.72
C SER A 222 3.04 6.40 -18.79
N VAL A 223 3.88 5.50 -19.31
CA VAL A 223 5.09 5.02 -18.62
C VAL A 223 6.09 6.16 -18.43
N GLU A 224 6.21 7.07 -19.38
CA GLU A 224 7.10 8.22 -19.29
C GLU A 224 6.78 9.11 -18.07
N LYS A 225 5.49 9.40 -17.84
CA LYS A 225 5.07 10.17 -16.65
C LYS A 225 5.34 9.42 -15.35
N LEU A 226 5.12 8.11 -15.32
CA LEU A 226 5.50 7.28 -14.19
C LEU A 226 6.98 7.42 -13.87
N LEU A 227 7.87 7.25 -14.88
CA LEU A 227 9.32 7.34 -14.68
C LEU A 227 9.75 8.75 -14.22
N ASN A 228 9.15 9.80 -14.75
CA ASN A 228 9.39 11.16 -14.31
C ASN A 228 8.98 11.38 -12.84
N ASN A 229 7.81 10.89 -12.42
CA ASN A 229 7.38 10.99 -11.02
C ASN A 229 8.29 10.21 -10.07
N ILE A 230 8.76 9.03 -10.46
CA ILE A 230 9.74 8.28 -9.66
C ILE A 230 11.05 9.06 -9.53
N LYS A 231 11.54 9.63 -10.62
CA LYS A 231 12.76 10.45 -10.62
C LYS A 231 12.62 11.68 -9.71
N GLU A 232 11.49 12.38 -9.79
CA GLU A 232 11.17 13.53 -8.93
C GLU A 232 11.15 13.14 -7.44
N LEU A 233 10.62 11.95 -7.11
CA LEU A 233 10.62 11.42 -5.75
C LEU A 233 12.04 11.28 -5.20
N TYR A 234 12.97 10.69 -5.97
CA TYR A 234 14.37 10.55 -5.53
C TYR A 234 15.08 11.91 -5.42
N LEU A 235 14.84 12.83 -6.35
CA LEU A 235 15.38 14.19 -6.25
C LEU A 235 14.89 14.90 -4.98
N ARG A 236 13.61 14.73 -4.64
CA ARG A 236 13.03 15.25 -3.39
C ARG A 236 13.70 14.64 -2.16
N ASN A 237 14.09 13.39 -2.21
CA ASN A 237 14.78 12.71 -1.12
C ASN A 237 16.24 13.17 -0.94
N GLY A 238 16.80 13.90 -1.91
CA GLY A 238 18.15 14.48 -1.83
C GLY A 238 19.28 13.49 -2.10
N ALA A 239 18.98 12.26 -2.57
CA ALA A 239 19.96 11.27 -2.98
C ALA A 239 19.53 10.63 -4.31
N ALA A 240 20.48 10.08 -5.06
CA ALA A 240 20.20 9.47 -6.36
C ALA A 240 19.20 8.32 -6.27
N TYR A 241 19.36 7.49 -5.24
CA TYR A 241 18.46 6.38 -4.93
C TYR A 241 18.30 6.31 -3.41
N SER A 242 17.10 6.63 -2.92
CA SER A 242 16.82 6.56 -1.47
C SER A 242 15.33 6.56 -1.19
N ILE A 243 14.96 5.94 -0.09
CA ILE A 243 13.58 5.89 0.40
C ILE A 243 13.49 6.48 1.80
N ARG A 244 12.40 7.20 2.09
CA ARG A 244 12.12 7.77 3.40
C ARG A 244 11.09 6.95 4.15
N PHE A 245 11.39 6.75 5.41
CA PHE A 245 10.53 6.09 6.37
C PHE A 245 10.33 6.95 7.61
N TRP A 246 9.24 6.67 8.32
CA TRP A 246 8.84 7.40 9.51
C TRP A 246 8.57 6.43 10.65
N ILE A 247 9.08 6.74 11.83
CA ILE A 247 8.88 5.96 13.06
C ILE A 247 8.38 6.88 14.17
N LYS A 248 7.68 6.33 15.15
CA LYS A 248 7.27 7.07 16.34
C LYS A 248 8.50 7.61 17.08
N LYS A 249 8.41 8.85 17.57
CA LYS A 249 9.46 9.49 18.39
C LYS A 249 9.60 8.83 19.73
#